data_cdfe57739c08dd47de70446f06098630
#
_entry.id   cdfe57739c08dd47de70446f06098630
#
_cell.length_a   1.000
_cell.length_b   1.000
_cell.length_c   1.000
_cell.angle_alpha   90.00
_cell.angle_beta   90.00
_cell.angle_gamma   90.00
#
_symmetry.space_group_name_H-M   'P 1'
#
loop_
_entity.id
_entity.type
_entity.pdbx_description
1 polymer ?
#
loop_
_entity_poly.entity_id
_entity_poly.type
_entity_poly.pdbx_seq_one_letter_code
_entity_poly.pdbx_strand_id
1 'polypeptide(L)'
;MKNYSKYFLAAMCVGAMALSTGTFLKVHANTSSAVVAGQPVDLTYAADKSLPAVVYIKYVQNSKVQTVNVEADPFSDFFGDPFGFFGNPRGGQGGTQKRQVQTPKREASGSGVIISPDGYIVTNNHVVEGADQLTVTLNDNREYNARIIGTDKNSDLALIKVDGKNLPAIQIGNSDDLKVGEWVLAVG
;
A
#
# COMPACT_ATOMS: atom_id res chain seq x y z
N MET A 1 -10.12 -21.31 -91.31
CA MET A 1 -9.68 -21.75 -89.93
C MET A 1 -8.58 -20.81 -89.47
N LYS A 2 -8.91 -19.63 -89.11
CA LYS A 2 -7.96 -18.62 -88.66
C LYS A 2 -8.51 -17.85 -87.48
N ASN A 3 -7.74 -17.73 -86.38
CA ASN A 3 -7.86 -16.79 -85.30
C ASN A 3 -8.61 -17.19 -83.99
N TYR A 4 -9.15 -18.36 -83.84
CA TYR A 4 -9.78 -18.76 -82.53
C TYR A 4 -8.73 -19.15 -81.45
N SER A 5 -7.56 -19.61 -81.92
CA SER A 5 -6.46 -20.03 -81.03
C SER A 5 -5.87 -18.90 -80.21
N LYS A 6 -5.81 -17.67 -80.75
CA LYS A 6 -5.26 -16.52 -80.05
C LYS A 6 -6.17 -15.97 -78.95
N TYR A 7 -7.49 -16.06 -79.18
CA TYR A 7 -8.46 -15.60 -78.18
C TYR A 7 -8.68 -16.64 -77.06
N PHE A 8 -8.48 -17.92 -77.38
CA PHE A 8 -8.58 -18.98 -76.38
C PHE A 8 -7.41 -18.92 -75.39
N LEU A 9 -6.21 -18.58 -75.85
CA LEU A 9 -5.03 -18.40 -74.98
C LEU A 9 -5.17 -17.16 -74.14
N ALA A 10 -5.72 -16.06 -74.67
CA ALA A 10 -5.95 -14.82 -73.92
C ALA A 10 -7.04 -14.98 -72.85
N ALA A 11 -8.10 -15.72 -73.17
CA ALA A 11 -9.16 -15.99 -72.18
C ALA A 11 -8.70 -16.88 -71.01
N MET A 12 -7.81 -17.82 -71.30
CA MET A 12 -7.20 -18.67 -70.27
C MET A 12 -6.28 -17.91 -69.34
N CYS A 13 -5.50 -16.95 -69.83
CA CYS A 13 -4.63 -16.11 -68.99
C CYS A 13 -5.41 -15.14 -68.12
N VAL A 14 -6.56 -14.60 -68.57
CA VAL A 14 -7.42 -13.72 -67.77
C VAL A 14 -8.10 -14.52 -66.68
N GLY A 15 -8.55 -15.74 -66.98
CA GLY A 15 -9.17 -16.64 -65.98
C GLY A 15 -8.19 -17.09 -64.88
N ALA A 16 -6.92 -17.34 -65.26
CA ALA A 16 -5.89 -17.71 -64.28
C ALA A 16 -5.49 -16.54 -63.33
N MET A 17 -5.48 -15.30 -63.86
CA MET A 17 -5.23 -14.13 -63.04
C MET A 17 -6.38 -13.80 -62.08
N ALA A 18 -7.62 -14.02 -62.45
CA ALA A 18 -8.77 -13.79 -61.59
C ALA A 18 -8.87 -14.79 -60.44
N LEU A 19 -8.39 -16.01 -60.62
CA LEU A 19 -8.34 -17.02 -59.57
C LEU A 19 -7.18 -16.79 -58.57
N SER A 20 -6.08 -16.17 -59.00
CA SER A 20 -4.92 -15.87 -58.14
C SER A 20 -5.18 -14.65 -57.22
N THR A 21 -5.95 -13.66 -57.70
CA THR A 21 -6.25 -12.48 -56.89
C THR A 21 -7.30 -12.77 -55.79
N GLY A 22 -8.22 -13.71 -55.99
CA GLY A 22 -9.22 -14.09 -54.99
C GLY A 22 -8.63 -14.82 -53.77
N THR A 23 -7.58 -15.61 -54.00
CA THR A 23 -6.92 -16.30 -52.87
C THR A 23 -5.95 -15.40 -52.11
N PHE A 24 -5.31 -14.43 -52.74
CA PHE A 24 -4.45 -13.47 -52.06
C PHE A 24 -5.23 -12.51 -51.16
N LEU A 25 -6.43 -12.11 -51.52
CA LEU A 25 -7.29 -11.25 -50.69
C LEU A 25 -7.82 -11.95 -49.47
N LYS A 26 -8.01 -13.28 -49.49
CA LYS A 26 -8.44 -14.03 -48.29
C LYS A 26 -7.33 -14.29 -47.28
N VAL A 27 -6.08 -14.37 -47.70
CA VAL A 27 -4.94 -14.58 -46.78
C VAL A 27 -4.54 -13.29 -46.06
N HIS A 28 -4.77 -12.12 -46.68
CA HIS A 28 -4.44 -10.83 -46.06
C HIS A 28 -5.51 -10.32 -45.06
N ALA A 29 -6.72 -10.89 -45.09
CA ALA A 29 -7.78 -10.49 -44.17
C ALA A 29 -7.68 -11.15 -42.79
N ASN A 30 -6.78 -12.13 -42.63
CA ASN A 30 -6.68 -12.88 -41.37
C ASN A 30 -5.40 -12.61 -40.54
N THR A 31 -4.60 -11.62 -40.89
CA THR A 31 -3.38 -11.29 -40.15
C THR A 31 -3.33 -9.85 -39.63
N SER A 32 -4.45 -9.19 -39.54
CA SER A 32 -4.55 -8.02 -38.69
C SER A 32 -5.08 -8.49 -37.34
N SER A 33 -4.25 -9.18 -36.57
CA SER A 33 -4.25 -8.93 -35.13
C SER A 33 -3.88 -7.46 -35.03
N ALA A 34 -4.90 -6.58 -35.13
CA ALA A 34 -4.76 -5.23 -34.69
C ALA A 34 -4.28 -5.37 -33.24
N VAL A 35 -3.00 -5.08 -33.00
CA VAL A 35 -2.56 -4.70 -31.67
C VAL A 35 -3.47 -3.53 -31.34
N VAL A 36 -4.54 -3.80 -30.61
CA VAL A 36 -5.37 -2.77 -30.01
C VAL A 36 -4.37 -2.05 -29.13
N ALA A 37 -3.83 -0.95 -29.63
CA ALA A 37 -3.08 -0.02 -28.79
C ALA A 37 -4.01 0.22 -27.61
N GLY A 38 -3.63 -0.31 -26.42
CA GLY A 38 -4.48 -0.27 -25.26
C GLY A 38 -4.91 1.17 -25.06
N GLN A 39 -6.20 1.41 -25.03
CA GLN A 39 -6.72 2.72 -24.66
C GLN A 39 -6.10 3.06 -23.32
N PRO A 40 -5.57 4.29 -23.12
CA PRO A 40 -5.08 4.70 -21.82
C PRO A 40 -6.19 4.47 -20.79
N VAL A 41 -5.86 3.76 -19.70
CA VAL A 41 -6.83 3.49 -18.65
C VAL A 41 -7.12 4.79 -17.92
N ASP A 42 -8.38 5.20 -17.91
CA ASP A 42 -8.82 6.36 -17.14
C ASP A 42 -9.24 5.90 -15.74
N LEU A 43 -8.41 6.23 -14.75
CA LEU A 43 -8.66 5.94 -13.33
C LEU A 43 -9.28 7.14 -12.58
N THR A 44 -9.67 8.20 -13.28
CA THR A 44 -10.23 9.42 -12.67
C THR A 44 -11.44 9.11 -11.82
N TYR A 45 -12.36 8.27 -12.32
CA TYR A 45 -13.53 7.87 -11.56
C TYR A 45 -13.16 7.12 -10.27
N ALA A 46 -12.20 6.21 -10.32
CA ALA A 46 -11.74 5.47 -9.14
C ALA A 46 -11.08 6.42 -8.13
N ALA A 47 -10.27 7.37 -8.59
CA ALA A 47 -9.66 8.40 -7.76
C ALA A 47 -10.71 9.29 -7.09
N ASP A 48 -11.66 9.82 -7.83
CA ASP A 48 -12.72 10.69 -7.30
C ASP A 48 -13.57 10.00 -6.24
N LYS A 49 -13.75 8.69 -6.34
CA LYS A 49 -14.51 7.91 -5.36
C LYS A 49 -13.71 7.52 -4.14
N SER A 50 -12.39 7.27 -4.29
CA SER A 50 -11.55 6.79 -3.20
C SER A 50 -10.91 7.92 -2.39
N LEU A 51 -10.43 8.99 -3.03
CA LEU A 51 -9.71 10.08 -2.37
C LEU A 51 -10.46 10.69 -1.17
N PRO A 52 -11.78 10.95 -1.23
CA PRO A 52 -12.49 11.51 -0.07
C PRO A 52 -12.50 10.59 1.16
N ALA A 53 -12.39 9.26 0.94
CA ALA A 53 -12.41 8.27 2.01
C ALA A 53 -11.01 7.99 2.60
N VAL A 54 -9.93 8.45 1.96
CA VAL A 54 -8.57 8.29 2.45
C VAL A 54 -8.24 9.41 3.42
N VAL A 55 -7.62 9.06 4.54
CA VAL A 55 -7.30 9.98 5.63
C VAL A 55 -5.83 9.91 6.00
N TYR A 56 -5.30 11.03 6.46
CA TYR A 56 -3.99 11.10 7.08
C TYR A 56 -4.12 10.84 8.58
N ILE A 57 -3.25 10.00 9.13
CA ILE A 57 -3.21 9.65 10.54
C ILE A 57 -1.90 10.13 11.12
N LYS A 58 -1.96 11.00 12.11
CA LYS A 58 -0.81 11.40 12.94
C LYS A 58 -0.90 10.69 14.27
N TYR A 59 0.18 10.02 14.66
CA TYR A 59 0.31 9.42 15.96
C TYR A 59 1.37 10.12 16.80
N VAL A 60 1.11 10.24 18.08
CA VAL A 60 2.04 10.81 19.06
C VAL A 60 2.21 9.82 20.20
N GLN A 61 3.47 9.49 20.51
CA GLN A 61 3.87 8.75 21.69
C GLN A 61 4.64 9.69 22.60
N ASN A 62 4.13 9.92 23.80
CA ASN A 62 4.78 10.80 24.76
C ASN A 62 6.03 10.15 25.34
N SER A 63 6.95 10.97 25.83
CA SER A 63 8.12 10.47 26.55
C SER A 63 7.67 9.72 27.82
N LYS A 64 8.21 8.52 28.00
CA LYS A 64 7.93 7.70 29.21
C LYS A 64 9.24 7.48 29.94
N VAL A 65 9.20 7.66 31.27
CA VAL A 65 10.32 7.29 32.14
C VAL A 65 10.07 5.86 32.59
N GLN A 66 10.90 4.95 32.12
CA GLN A 66 10.86 3.55 32.55
C GLN A 66 12.05 3.30 33.48
N THR A 67 11.74 2.72 34.63
CA THR A 67 12.79 2.23 35.53
C THR A 67 13.14 0.80 35.11
N VAL A 68 14.29 0.63 34.48
CA VAL A 68 14.79 -0.68 34.09
C VAL A 68 15.70 -1.16 35.21
N ASN A 69 15.41 -2.32 35.76
CA ASN A 69 16.35 -3.01 36.65
C ASN A 69 17.45 -3.58 35.76
N VAL A 70 18.62 -2.94 35.78
CA VAL A 70 19.80 -3.47 35.12
C VAL A 70 20.46 -4.38 36.15
N GLU A 71 20.45 -5.69 35.88
CA GLU A 71 21.34 -6.59 36.58
C GLU A 71 22.77 -6.08 36.32
N ALA A 72 23.49 -5.78 37.37
CA ALA A 72 24.86 -5.33 37.27
C ALA A 72 25.66 -6.45 36.58
N ASP A 73 26.04 -6.22 35.33
CA ASP A 73 26.94 -7.11 34.64
C ASP A 73 28.29 -7.05 35.37
N PRO A 74 28.80 -8.15 35.97
CA PRO A 74 30.03 -8.12 36.75
C PRO A 74 31.23 -7.61 35.94
N PHE A 75 31.09 -7.56 34.62
CA PHE A 75 32.11 -7.12 33.69
C PHE A 75 32.07 -5.61 33.42
N SER A 76 30.93 -4.95 33.59
CA SER A 76 30.82 -3.49 33.43
C SER A 76 31.46 -2.73 34.60
N ASP A 77 31.45 -3.30 35.80
CA ASP A 77 32.14 -2.74 36.98
C ASP A 77 33.68 -2.80 36.84
N PHE A 78 34.18 -3.76 36.06
CA PHE A 78 35.61 -3.92 35.85
C PHE A 78 36.19 -3.03 34.73
N PHE A 79 35.41 -2.75 33.68
CA PHE A 79 35.86 -1.94 32.53
C PHE A 79 35.24 -0.53 32.47
N GLY A 80 34.19 -0.26 33.22
CA GLY A 80 33.43 1.01 33.13
C GLY A 80 34.01 2.19 33.88
N ASP A 81 34.91 1.96 34.86
CA ASP A 81 35.54 3.04 35.64
C ASP A 81 37.00 2.72 35.94
N PRO A 82 37.93 3.06 35.01
CA PRO A 82 39.37 2.81 35.22
C PRO A 82 39.98 3.59 36.40
N PHE A 83 39.27 4.53 37.01
CA PHE A 83 39.70 5.29 38.16
C PHE A 83 39.02 4.88 39.48
N GLY A 84 37.93 4.11 39.45
CA GLY A 84 37.17 3.67 40.62
C GLY A 84 37.90 2.64 41.50
N PHE A 85 38.90 1.94 40.95
CA PHE A 85 39.67 0.90 41.65
C PHE A 85 40.55 1.43 42.80
N PHE A 86 40.89 2.72 42.81
CA PHE A 86 41.78 3.31 43.79
C PHE A 86 41.10 4.03 44.97
N GLY A 87 39.77 4.11 45.02
CA GLY A 87 39.13 5.06 45.93
C GLY A 87 38.23 4.51 47.05
N ASN A 88 37.80 3.25 47.09
CA ASN A 88 36.94 2.81 48.20
C ASN A 88 36.91 1.29 48.39
N PRO A 89 37.55 0.76 49.46
CA PRO A 89 37.44 -0.64 49.82
C PRO A 89 36.17 -0.85 50.67
N ARG A 90 34.99 -0.81 50.08
CA ARG A 90 33.77 -1.18 50.77
C ARG A 90 32.95 -2.14 49.90
N GLY A 91 33.12 -3.39 50.25
CA GLY A 91 32.30 -4.58 50.13
C GLY A 91 31.20 -4.60 49.09
N GLY A 92 31.42 -5.48 48.13
CA GLY A 92 30.37 -5.86 47.16
C GLY A 92 29.08 -6.30 47.84
N GLN A 93 28.05 -5.59 47.52
CA GLN A 93 26.68 -6.09 47.61
C GLN A 93 26.09 -5.86 46.23
N GLY A 94 25.93 -6.96 45.50
CA GLY A 94 25.24 -6.96 44.19
C GLY A 94 23.87 -6.32 44.31
N GLY A 95 23.83 -5.02 44.15
CA GLY A 95 22.60 -4.24 44.18
C GLY A 95 22.13 -4.03 42.76
N THR A 96 20.94 -4.48 42.47
CA THR A 96 20.21 -4.13 41.25
C THR A 96 20.14 -2.60 41.15
N GLN A 97 20.92 -2.01 40.27
CA GLN A 97 20.85 -0.56 40.05
C GLN A 97 19.62 -0.26 39.20
N LYS A 98 18.69 0.49 39.78
CA LYS A 98 17.52 1.02 39.05
C LYS A 98 18.01 2.20 38.19
N ARG A 99 18.06 1.96 36.87
CA ARG A 99 18.40 3.01 35.92
C ARG A 99 17.07 3.54 35.32
N GLN A 100 16.85 4.84 35.44
CA GLN A 100 15.74 5.49 34.74
C GLN A 100 16.17 5.74 33.29
N VAL A 101 15.49 5.09 32.36
CA VAL A 101 15.63 5.32 30.92
C VAL A 101 14.44 6.13 30.46
N GLN A 102 14.69 7.31 29.95
CA GLN A 102 13.68 8.17 29.35
C GLN A 102 13.57 7.85 27.87
N THR A 103 12.43 7.32 27.44
CA THR A 103 12.10 7.20 26.02
C THR A 103 11.73 8.58 25.48
N PRO A 104 12.33 9.04 24.37
CA PRO A 104 11.97 10.33 23.77
C PRO A 104 10.53 10.31 23.22
N LYS A 105 9.92 11.50 23.14
CA LYS A 105 8.67 11.68 22.40
C LYS A 105 8.87 11.26 20.96
N ARG A 106 7.92 10.48 20.41
CA ARG A 106 7.91 10.05 19.02
C ARG A 106 6.64 10.54 18.35
N GLU A 107 6.79 11.02 17.12
CA GLU A 107 5.69 11.35 16.24
C GLU A 107 5.90 10.59 14.93
N ALA A 108 4.84 9.98 14.41
CA ALA A 108 4.85 9.35 13.10
C ALA A 108 3.49 9.56 12.43
N SER A 109 3.42 9.19 11.17
CA SER A 109 2.23 9.32 10.37
C SER A 109 2.02 8.12 9.48
N GLY A 110 0.79 7.95 9.05
CA GLY A 110 0.36 6.94 8.10
C GLY A 110 -0.96 7.31 7.47
N SER A 111 -1.49 6.42 6.68
CA SER A 111 -2.77 6.58 6.00
C SER A 111 -3.80 5.61 6.56
N GLY A 112 -5.06 5.93 6.36
CA GLY A 112 -6.19 5.04 6.66
C GLY A 112 -7.34 5.26 5.70
N VAL A 113 -8.32 4.38 5.75
CA VAL A 113 -9.49 4.42 4.88
C VAL A 113 -10.76 4.38 5.72
N ILE A 114 -11.65 5.34 5.52
CA ILE A 114 -12.97 5.36 6.15
C ILE A 114 -13.84 4.27 5.51
N ILE A 115 -14.29 3.33 6.33
CA ILE A 115 -15.13 2.19 5.89
C ILE A 115 -16.60 2.35 6.29
N SER A 116 -16.92 3.35 7.12
CA SER A 116 -18.30 3.58 7.57
C SER A 116 -18.57 5.08 7.79
N PRO A 117 -19.77 5.59 7.43
CA PRO A 117 -20.13 7.00 7.57
C PRO A 117 -20.14 7.52 9.01
N ASP A 118 -20.17 6.64 9.98
CA ASP A 118 -20.11 6.98 11.42
C ASP A 118 -18.66 7.07 11.95
N GLY A 119 -17.64 6.85 11.09
CA GLY A 119 -16.24 7.14 11.39
C GLY A 119 -15.38 5.95 11.79
N TYR A 120 -15.71 4.73 11.37
CA TYR A 120 -14.77 3.63 11.43
C TYR A 120 -13.74 3.73 10.30
N ILE A 121 -12.46 3.57 10.65
CA ILE A 121 -11.31 3.71 9.76
C ILE A 121 -10.42 2.50 9.92
N VAL A 122 -10.04 1.88 8.82
CA VAL A 122 -9.05 0.81 8.76
C VAL A 122 -7.68 1.41 8.42
N THR A 123 -6.65 0.99 9.14
CA THR A 123 -5.26 1.35 8.94
C THR A 123 -4.36 0.17 9.29
N ASN A 124 -3.04 0.34 9.21
CA ASN A 124 -2.09 -0.68 9.63
C ASN A 124 -1.84 -0.62 11.15
N ASN A 125 -1.60 -1.79 11.77
CA ASN A 125 -1.30 -1.88 13.19
C ASN A 125 -0.05 -1.07 13.55
N HIS A 126 1.02 -1.17 12.76
CA HIS A 126 2.26 -0.45 13.03
C HIS A 126 2.11 1.08 13.01
N VAL A 127 1.06 1.63 12.35
CA VAL A 127 0.76 3.07 12.34
C VAL A 127 0.21 3.55 13.67
N VAL A 128 -0.47 2.69 14.44
CA VAL A 128 -1.16 3.07 15.67
C VAL A 128 -0.58 2.43 16.93
N GLU A 129 0.34 1.48 16.77
CA GLU A 129 0.93 0.74 17.88
C GLU A 129 1.72 1.67 18.81
N GLY A 130 1.36 1.64 20.10
CA GLY A 130 2.00 2.45 21.13
C GLY A 130 1.63 3.94 21.11
N ALA A 131 0.64 4.35 20.33
CA ALA A 131 0.15 5.72 20.32
C ALA A 131 -0.53 6.09 21.64
N ASP A 132 -0.11 7.22 22.22
CA ASP A 132 -0.82 7.84 23.34
C ASP A 132 -1.93 8.80 22.82
N GLN A 133 -1.74 9.33 21.60
CA GLN A 133 -2.72 10.18 20.91
C GLN A 133 -2.72 9.87 19.42
N LEU A 134 -3.93 9.83 18.85
CA LEU A 134 -4.16 9.68 17.42
C LEU A 134 -5.01 10.84 16.92
N THR A 135 -4.54 11.51 15.88
CA THR A 135 -5.27 12.55 15.16
C THR A 135 -5.46 12.12 13.72
N VAL A 136 -6.68 12.19 13.24
CA VAL A 136 -7.06 11.87 11.87
C VAL A 136 -7.45 13.15 11.16
N THR A 137 -6.79 13.43 10.02
CA THR A 137 -7.12 14.55 9.15
C THR A 137 -7.76 14.01 7.87
N LEU A 138 -8.94 14.49 7.56
CA LEU A 138 -9.69 14.15 6.36
C LEU A 138 -9.16 14.91 5.14
N ASN A 139 -9.56 14.50 3.95
CA ASN A 139 -9.22 15.17 2.69
C ASN A 139 -9.69 16.62 2.62
N ASP A 140 -10.74 17.00 3.36
CA ASP A 140 -11.24 18.38 3.48
C ASP A 140 -10.60 19.18 4.63
N ASN A 141 -9.48 18.68 5.21
CA ASN A 141 -8.73 19.25 6.31
C ASN A 141 -9.47 19.31 7.66
N ARG A 142 -10.58 18.61 7.83
CA ARG A 142 -11.18 18.43 9.16
C ARG A 142 -10.34 17.46 9.98
N GLU A 143 -10.11 17.82 11.23
CA GLU A 143 -9.33 16.98 12.15
C GLU A 143 -10.22 16.38 13.24
N TYR A 144 -9.93 15.15 13.59
CA TYR A 144 -10.62 14.39 14.62
C TYR A 144 -9.62 13.66 15.50
N ASN A 145 -9.91 13.60 16.80
CA ASN A 145 -9.24 12.66 17.67
C ASN A 145 -9.80 11.25 17.42
N ALA A 146 -8.91 10.27 17.34
CA ALA A 146 -9.29 8.89 17.12
C ALA A 146 -8.97 8.03 18.33
N ARG A 147 -9.74 6.95 18.51
CA ARG A 147 -9.49 5.88 19.48
C ARG A 147 -9.31 4.55 18.77
N ILE A 148 -8.43 3.72 19.28
CA ILE A 148 -8.23 2.35 18.78
C ILE A 148 -9.39 1.50 19.25
N ILE A 149 -10.04 0.78 18.34
CA ILE A 149 -11.10 -0.19 18.62
C ILE A 149 -10.54 -1.60 18.72
N GLY A 150 -9.61 -1.95 17.83
CA GLY A 150 -8.95 -3.24 17.81
C GLY A 150 -7.75 -3.26 16.88
N THR A 151 -6.83 -4.18 17.13
CA THR A 151 -5.62 -4.38 16.35
C THR A 151 -5.34 -5.85 16.17
N ASP A 152 -4.79 -6.22 15.04
CA ASP A 152 -4.22 -7.53 14.76
C ASP A 152 -2.81 -7.39 14.23
N LYS A 153 -1.84 -7.82 15.03
CA LYS A 153 -0.41 -7.75 14.67
C LYS A 153 -0.02 -8.73 13.56
N ASN A 154 -0.73 -9.86 13.45
CA ASN A 154 -0.39 -10.89 12.47
C ASN A 154 -0.74 -10.44 11.04
N SER A 155 -1.89 -9.79 10.87
CA SER A 155 -2.33 -9.21 9.60
C SER A 155 -1.86 -7.78 9.39
N ASP A 156 -1.24 -7.16 10.40
CA ASP A 156 -0.89 -5.73 10.44
C ASP A 156 -2.08 -4.82 10.19
N LEU A 157 -3.26 -5.17 10.74
CA LEU A 157 -4.47 -4.38 10.63
C LEU A 157 -4.84 -3.71 11.96
N ALA A 158 -5.40 -2.53 11.87
CA ALA A 158 -6.02 -1.82 12.98
C ALA A 158 -7.34 -1.17 12.57
N LEU A 159 -8.30 -1.19 13.48
CA LEU A 159 -9.55 -0.48 13.37
C LEU A 159 -9.54 0.67 14.39
N ILE A 160 -9.71 1.88 13.90
CA ILE A 160 -9.82 3.09 14.73
C ILE A 160 -11.17 3.76 14.51
N LYS A 161 -11.57 4.62 15.43
CA LYS A 161 -12.86 5.31 15.39
C LYS A 161 -12.68 6.80 15.68
N VAL A 162 -13.30 7.62 14.86
CA VAL A 162 -13.46 9.06 15.08
C VAL A 162 -14.92 9.40 15.37
N ASP A 163 -15.17 10.47 16.11
CA ASP A 163 -16.51 10.94 16.39
C ASP A 163 -16.98 11.91 15.29
N GLY A 164 -17.21 11.35 14.09
CA GLY A 164 -17.73 12.04 12.91
C GLY A 164 -19.08 11.48 12.48
N LYS A 165 -19.84 12.28 11.72
CA LYS A 165 -21.11 11.87 11.10
C LYS A 165 -21.10 12.17 9.63
N ASN A 166 -21.76 11.31 8.84
CA ASN A 166 -21.87 11.46 7.39
C ASN A 166 -20.50 11.59 6.70
N LEU A 167 -19.51 10.82 7.19
CA LEU A 167 -18.18 10.81 6.60
C LEU A 167 -18.20 10.03 5.27
N PRO A 168 -17.37 10.43 4.29
CA PRO A 168 -17.24 9.71 3.04
C PRO A 168 -16.60 8.34 3.30
N ALA A 169 -17.37 7.28 3.14
CA ALA A 169 -16.89 5.92 3.32
C ALA A 169 -16.66 5.26 1.95
N ILE A 170 -15.60 4.45 1.85
CA ILE A 170 -15.33 3.68 0.65
C ILE A 170 -16.26 2.47 0.57
N GLN A 171 -16.60 2.07 -0.66
CA GLN A 171 -17.29 0.83 -0.89
C GLN A 171 -16.28 -0.32 -0.92
N ILE A 172 -16.46 -1.31 -0.05
CA ILE A 172 -15.61 -2.50 0.01
C ILE A 172 -16.07 -3.48 -1.08
N GLY A 173 -15.13 -3.93 -1.91
CA GLY A 173 -15.34 -4.95 -2.92
C GLY A 173 -14.93 -6.35 -2.43
N ASN A 174 -15.07 -7.33 -3.31
CA ASN A 174 -14.59 -8.69 -3.09
C ASN A 174 -13.28 -8.91 -3.85
N SER A 175 -12.18 -9.15 -3.12
CA SER A 175 -10.85 -9.36 -3.70
C SER A 175 -10.75 -10.66 -4.53
N ASP A 176 -11.62 -11.65 -4.28
CA ASP A 176 -11.62 -12.91 -5.01
C ASP A 176 -12.10 -12.76 -6.47
N ASP A 177 -12.79 -11.65 -6.77
CA ASP A 177 -13.28 -11.35 -8.12
C ASP A 177 -12.19 -10.69 -9.00
N LEU A 178 -11.04 -10.28 -8.40
CA LEU A 178 -9.95 -9.63 -9.13
C LEU A 178 -9.20 -10.62 -10.02
N LYS A 179 -8.83 -10.17 -11.22
CA LYS A 179 -8.06 -10.96 -12.19
C LYS A 179 -6.66 -10.40 -12.36
N VAL A 180 -5.69 -11.29 -12.49
CA VAL A 180 -4.31 -10.90 -12.79
C VAL A 180 -4.27 -10.16 -14.13
N GLY A 181 -3.67 -8.96 -14.11
CA GLY A 181 -3.62 -8.07 -15.28
C GLY A 181 -4.67 -6.96 -15.29
N GLU A 182 -5.59 -6.93 -14.33
CA GLU A 182 -6.48 -5.78 -14.12
C GLU A 182 -5.72 -4.57 -13.58
N TRP A 183 -6.18 -3.40 -13.98
CA TRP A 183 -5.65 -2.14 -13.44
C TRP A 183 -6.16 -1.90 -12.03
N VAL A 184 -5.25 -1.45 -11.18
CA VAL A 184 -5.54 -1.08 -9.79
C VAL A 184 -5.00 0.31 -9.49
N LEU A 185 -5.65 1.02 -8.57
CA LEU A 185 -5.22 2.31 -8.05
C LEU A 185 -4.85 2.15 -6.58
N ALA A 186 -3.63 2.50 -6.21
CA ALA A 186 -3.20 2.61 -4.82
C ALA A 186 -3.29 4.08 -4.39
N VAL A 187 -3.90 4.33 -3.24
CA VAL A 187 -4.06 5.66 -2.65
C VAL A 187 -3.64 5.62 -1.19
N GLY A 188 -2.78 6.58 -0.76
CA GLY A 188 -2.29 6.66 0.61
C GLY A 188 -1.47 7.92 0.89
#